data_8ebb2abc2c34e409dc9af6cd3a4679ce
#
_entry.id   8ebb2abc2c34e409dc9af6cd3a4679ce
#
_cell.length_a   1.000
_cell.length_b   1.000
_cell.length_c   1.000
_cell.angle_alpha   90.00
_cell.angle_beta   90.00
_cell.angle_gamma   90.00
#
_symmetry.space_group_name_H-M   'P 1'
#
loop_
_entity.id
_entity.type
_entity.pdbx_description
1 polymer ?
#
loop_
_entity_poly.entity_id
_entity_poly.type
_entity_poly.pdbx_seq_one_letter_code
_entity_poly.pdbx_strand_id
1 'polypeptide(L)'
;MIIVSGDIIQGIKVNAPDPQTKLREQYEEALHFLAQLTDRFAGGDRNRVIVVPGNRDVSAYHFEQSLRRVDISPDRKKDLVTQLLSPGSLLRWSWSGLELYEIADQALYAQRLAAFAEFYSVFYNGTRTYDLDPARQIDIFDFPAFDLTVAAFSSCYNNDLYNRQGAIHPACIADAGTILRQPLHQDRLRIAVWHHNTEGLPAHADYMDPDLIQNLIDRGFSLGFHGHQHRPQFLDTRFRHGIDRKITVISAGTLCGGASFRHGRAYNVIELDIANRTGRLHVREMQNDNLSLPIWGRRALPPHTRAYYDFEYDPPPEPVVRPNANTVALIEAQRFYDLGNYRTAADVLARVMGSDDLARPLLLDCLIKLQDMPALLGSFDPPASEAEAIHVMDALWAEGRRDRLGEVLTLPLIAESADPSVIEMRIKYAARLGR
;
A
#
# COMPACT_ATOMS: atom_id res chain seq x y z
N MET A 1 -15.30 14.71 9.97
CA MET A 1 -14.86 13.32 9.65
C MET A 1 -13.82 12.91 10.67
N ILE A 2 -13.85 11.65 11.12
CA ILE A 2 -12.87 11.05 12.04
C ILE A 2 -12.24 9.87 11.31
N ILE A 3 -10.93 9.71 11.41
CA ILE A 3 -10.19 8.56 10.84
C ILE A 3 -9.53 7.80 11.99
N VAL A 4 -9.81 6.52 12.07
CA VAL A 4 -9.21 5.58 13.04
C VAL A 4 -8.36 4.59 12.24
N SER A 5 -7.07 4.87 12.20
CA SER A 5 -6.11 4.20 11.32
C SER A 5 -5.56 2.88 11.90
N GLY A 6 -6.44 2.05 12.45
CA GLY A 6 -6.13 0.70 12.94
C GLY A 6 -5.74 0.62 14.41
N ASP A 7 -5.46 -0.60 14.86
CA ASP A 7 -5.20 -0.93 16.26
C ASP A 7 -6.33 -0.46 17.17
N ILE A 8 -7.56 -0.88 16.83
CA ILE A 8 -8.79 -0.54 17.55
C ILE A 8 -8.72 -1.11 18.97
N ILE A 9 -8.05 -2.24 19.12
CA ILE A 9 -7.84 -2.95 20.36
C ILE A 9 -6.34 -3.09 20.66
N GLN A 10 -6.01 -3.51 21.87
CA GLN A 10 -4.63 -3.82 22.22
C GLN A 10 -4.18 -5.17 21.65
N GLY A 11 -5.13 -6.02 21.29
CA GLY A 11 -4.90 -7.40 20.87
C GLY A 11 -4.70 -8.35 22.05
N ILE A 12 -4.64 -9.64 21.74
CA ILE A 12 -4.51 -10.69 22.75
C ILE A 12 -3.15 -11.37 22.60
N LYS A 13 -2.47 -11.54 23.73
CA LYS A 13 -1.21 -12.29 23.77
C LYS A 13 -1.44 -13.76 23.46
N VAL A 14 -0.47 -14.36 22.82
CA VAL A 14 -0.33 -15.80 22.68
C VAL A 14 -0.47 -16.45 24.08
N ASN A 15 -1.23 -17.53 24.18
CA ASN A 15 -1.51 -18.25 25.41
C ASN A 15 -2.31 -17.46 26.50
N ALA A 16 -2.99 -16.38 26.11
CA ALA A 16 -3.92 -15.74 27.03
C ALA A 16 -5.07 -16.71 27.40
N PRO A 17 -5.46 -16.80 28.66
CA PRO A 17 -6.65 -17.56 29.03
C PRO A 17 -7.88 -16.89 28.42
N ASP A 18 -8.77 -17.69 27.85
CA ASP A 18 -10.02 -17.26 27.22
C ASP A 18 -9.85 -16.09 26.22
N PRO A 19 -9.10 -16.31 25.10
CA PRO A 19 -8.75 -15.25 24.18
C PRO A 19 -9.96 -14.64 23.45
N GLN A 20 -11.01 -15.43 23.24
CA GLN A 20 -12.19 -14.96 22.51
C GLN A 20 -13.04 -14.00 23.36
N THR A 21 -13.25 -14.30 24.64
CA THR A 21 -13.95 -13.39 25.55
C THR A 21 -13.19 -12.07 25.71
N LYS A 22 -11.87 -12.13 25.88
CA LYS A 22 -11.04 -10.93 26.00
C LYS A 22 -11.02 -10.06 24.73
N LEU A 23 -11.04 -10.69 23.56
CA LEU A 23 -11.19 -9.96 22.30
C LEU A 23 -12.54 -9.22 22.24
N ARG A 24 -13.62 -9.90 22.61
CA ARG A 24 -14.96 -9.32 22.64
C ARG A 24 -15.03 -8.12 23.59
N GLU A 25 -14.56 -8.27 24.82
CA GLU A 25 -14.51 -7.20 25.82
C GLU A 25 -13.79 -5.94 25.27
N GLN A 26 -12.62 -6.11 24.63
CA GLN A 26 -11.88 -4.98 24.05
C GLN A 26 -12.66 -4.31 22.91
N TYR A 27 -13.33 -5.07 22.06
CA TYR A 27 -14.15 -4.49 21.00
C TYR A 27 -15.43 -3.83 21.53
N GLU A 28 -16.02 -4.30 22.61
CA GLU A 28 -17.16 -3.65 23.28
C GLU A 28 -16.73 -2.29 23.87
N GLU A 29 -15.56 -2.22 24.51
CA GLU A 29 -14.99 -0.95 24.98
C GLU A 29 -14.71 0.02 23.85
N ALA A 30 -14.12 -0.46 22.76
CA ALA A 30 -13.84 0.33 21.56
C ALA A 30 -15.13 0.84 20.89
N LEU A 31 -16.15 -0.01 20.79
CA LEU A 31 -17.47 0.34 20.26
C LEU A 31 -18.10 1.48 21.08
N HIS A 32 -18.07 1.37 22.39
CA HIS A 32 -18.59 2.40 23.29
C HIS A 32 -17.85 3.74 23.10
N PHE A 33 -16.53 3.70 23.06
CA PHE A 33 -15.68 4.88 22.87
C PHE A 33 -15.96 5.55 21.51
N LEU A 34 -15.99 4.78 20.42
CA LEU A 34 -16.21 5.31 19.09
C LEU A 34 -17.65 5.82 18.90
N ALA A 35 -18.64 5.21 19.52
CA ALA A 35 -20.00 5.72 19.54
C ALA A 35 -20.05 7.11 20.18
N GLN A 36 -19.42 7.30 21.35
CA GLN A 36 -19.37 8.61 22.01
C GLN A 36 -18.62 9.66 21.18
N LEU A 37 -17.52 9.28 20.49
CA LEU A 37 -16.84 10.19 19.55
C LEU A 37 -17.74 10.59 18.39
N THR A 38 -18.48 9.63 17.85
CA THR A 38 -19.42 9.84 16.75
C THR A 38 -20.50 10.84 17.14
N ASP A 39 -21.10 10.64 18.30
CA ASP A 39 -22.17 11.53 18.81
C ASP A 39 -21.65 12.96 19.03
N ARG A 40 -20.46 13.10 19.60
CA ARG A 40 -19.91 14.43 19.96
C ARG A 40 -19.33 15.20 18.77
N PHE A 41 -18.71 14.52 17.80
CA PHE A 41 -17.90 15.17 16.77
C PHE A 41 -18.35 14.86 15.34
N ALA A 42 -19.18 13.85 15.12
CA ALA A 42 -19.69 13.48 13.80
C ALA A 42 -21.20 13.64 13.64
N GLY A 43 -21.87 14.22 14.65
CA GLY A 43 -23.33 14.44 14.64
C GLY A 43 -24.15 13.16 14.67
N GLY A 44 -23.62 12.08 15.27
CA GLY A 44 -24.26 10.76 15.32
C GLY A 44 -24.11 9.95 14.03
N ASP A 45 -23.53 10.50 12.97
CA ASP A 45 -23.38 9.82 11.67
C ASP A 45 -22.10 8.97 11.66
N ARG A 46 -22.26 7.66 11.76
CA ARG A 46 -21.16 6.68 11.75
C ARG A 46 -20.43 6.62 10.42
N ASN A 47 -21.04 7.02 9.30
CA ASN A 47 -20.36 7.12 8.02
C ASN A 47 -19.30 8.24 7.97
N ARG A 48 -19.31 9.14 8.95
CA ARG A 48 -18.27 10.16 9.13
C ARG A 48 -17.10 9.67 9.99
N VAL A 49 -17.12 8.43 10.44
CA VAL A 49 -16.02 7.78 11.16
C VAL A 49 -15.52 6.63 10.30
N ILE A 50 -14.28 6.70 9.87
CA ILE A 50 -13.65 5.72 8.98
C ILE A 50 -12.73 4.87 9.83
N VAL A 51 -12.92 3.57 9.79
CA VAL A 51 -12.18 2.60 10.60
C VAL A 51 -11.50 1.59 9.68
N VAL A 52 -10.22 1.32 9.90
CA VAL A 52 -9.48 0.22 9.26
C VAL A 52 -8.88 -0.70 10.33
N PRO A 53 -8.61 -1.97 10.04
CA PRO A 53 -7.91 -2.83 10.97
C PRO A 53 -6.41 -2.52 11.04
N GLY A 54 -5.81 -2.77 12.20
CA GLY A 54 -4.37 -2.76 12.40
C GLY A 54 -3.84 -4.15 12.76
N ASN A 55 -2.53 -4.26 12.96
CA ASN A 55 -1.89 -5.53 13.29
C ASN A 55 -2.32 -6.08 14.68
N ARG A 56 -2.83 -5.24 15.57
CA ARG A 56 -3.40 -5.66 16.86
C ARG A 56 -4.80 -6.24 16.74
N ASP A 57 -5.51 -5.91 15.68
CA ASP A 57 -6.82 -6.47 15.35
C ASP A 57 -6.71 -7.87 14.73
N VAL A 58 -5.49 -8.30 14.34
CA VAL A 58 -5.20 -9.63 13.83
C VAL A 58 -5.12 -10.63 14.99
N SER A 59 -6.03 -11.61 15.01
CA SER A 59 -6.10 -12.63 16.07
C SER A 59 -4.91 -13.60 16.01
N ALA A 60 -4.04 -13.51 17.01
CA ALA A 60 -2.94 -14.45 17.21
C ALA A 60 -3.42 -15.89 17.41
N TYR A 61 -4.57 -16.09 18.04
CA TYR A 61 -5.17 -17.40 18.26
C TYR A 61 -5.48 -18.13 16.95
N HIS A 62 -6.21 -17.48 16.03
CA HIS A 62 -6.55 -18.10 14.74
C HIS A 62 -5.31 -18.35 13.89
N PHE A 63 -4.32 -17.46 13.97
CA PHE A 63 -3.04 -17.66 13.31
C PHE A 63 -2.33 -18.91 13.81
N GLU A 64 -2.13 -19.06 15.12
CA GLU A 64 -1.42 -20.20 15.70
C GLU A 64 -2.12 -21.54 15.43
N GLN A 65 -3.45 -21.55 15.53
CA GLN A 65 -4.22 -22.77 15.28
C GLN A 65 -4.21 -23.18 13.78
N SER A 66 -3.89 -22.26 12.88
CA SER A 66 -3.79 -22.55 11.45
C SER A 66 -2.44 -23.13 11.05
N LEU A 67 -1.44 -23.14 11.93
CA LEU A 67 -0.08 -23.52 11.65
C LEU A 67 0.20 -25.00 11.74
N ARG A 68 1.09 -25.46 10.87
CA ARG A 68 1.77 -26.76 10.97
C ARG A 68 3.28 -26.55 10.87
N ARG A 69 4.04 -27.15 11.76
CA ARG A 69 5.51 -27.14 11.72
C ARG A 69 6.01 -27.89 10.47
N VAL A 70 7.03 -27.34 9.84
CA VAL A 70 7.68 -27.91 8.64
C VAL A 70 9.09 -28.33 9.01
N ASP A 71 9.43 -29.59 8.75
CA ASP A 71 10.80 -30.09 8.93
C ASP A 71 11.68 -29.64 7.76
N ILE A 72 12.86 -29.11 8.11
CA ILE A 72 13.83 -28.59 7.13
C ILE A 72 14.87 -29.67 6.87
N SER A 73 14.72 -30.44 5.79
CA SER A 73 15.75 -31.34 5.31
C SER A 73 16.79 -30.58 4.46
N PRO A 74 18.08 -31.00 4.49
CA PRO A 74 19.17 -30.29 3.80
C PRO A 74 18.94 -30.12 2.30
N ASP A 75 18.35 -31.10 1.65
CA ASP A 75 18.04 -31.14 0.21
C ASP A 75 16.94 -30.16 -0.18
N ARG A 76 16.00 -29.84 0.73
CA ARG A 76 14.88 -28.92 0.49
C ARG A 76 15.17 -27.46 0.88
N LYS A 77 16.30 -27.17 1.53
CA LYS A 77 16.57 -25.81 2.06
C LYS A 77 16.42 -24.71 1.02
N LYS A 78 17.00 -24.90 -0.17
CA LYS A 78 16.96 -23.88 -1.23
C LYS A 78 15.51 -23.58 -1.69
N ASP A 79 14.72 -24.64 -1.88
CA ASP A 79 13.34 -24.50 -2.34
C ASP A 79 12.47 -23.87 -1.26
N LEU A 80 12.64 -24.24 0.01
CA LEU A 80 11.93 -23.65 1.14
C LEU A 80 12.24 -22.18 1.32
N VAL A 81 13.51 -21.77 1.15
CA VAL A 81 13.90 -20.34 1.20
C VAL A 81 13.24 -19.58 0.05
N THR A 82 13.25 -20.11 -1.16
CA THR A 82 12.60 -19.50 -2.31
C THR A 82 11.10 -19.34 -2.08
N GLN A 83 10.45 -20.38 -1.56
CA GLN A 83 9.02 -20.33 -1.23
C GLN A 83 8.74 -19.34 -0.09
N LEU A 84 9.54 -19.34 0.98
CA LEU A 84 9.35 -18.42 2.11
C LEU A 84 9.41 -16.95 1.69
N LEU A 85 10.29 -16.62 0.75
CA LEU A 85 10.50 -15.25 0.26
C LEU A 85 9.57 -14.88 -0.91
N SER A 86 8.75 -15.82 -1.40
CA SER A 86 7.81 -15.51 -2.49
C SER A 86 6.62 -14.68 -2.01
N PRO A 87 6.11 -13.76 -2.83
CA PRO A 87 4.89 -13.03 -2.53
C PRO A 87 3.72 -13.98 -2.23
N GLY A 88 2.97 -13.72 -1.18
CA GLY A 88 1.83 -14.56 -0.80
C GLY A 88 2.21 -15.93 -0.22
N SER A 89 3.47 -16.14 0.17
CA SER A 89 3.94 -17.38 0.78
C SER A 89 3.05 -17.83 1.95
N LEU A 90 2.74 -19.13 1.99
CA LEU A 90 2.10 -19.77 3.14
C LEU A 90 3.11 -20.21 4.20
N LEU A 91 4.41 -20.10 3.93
CA LEU A 91 5.45 -20.39 4.90
C LEU A 91 5.67 -19.20 5.83
N ARG A 92 5.99 -19.51 7.08
CA ARG A 92 6.27 -18.55 8.15
C ARG A 92 7.51 -18.95 8.93
N TRP A 93 8.41 -18.02 9.12
CA TRP A 93 9.62 -18.24 9.92
C TRP A 93 9.47 -17.64 11.31
N SER A 94 9.57 -18.47 12.34
CA SER A 94 9.63 -18.03 13.73
C SER A 94 11.08 -17.74 14.15
N TRP A 95 11.41 -16.46 14.29
CA TRP A 95 12.74 -16.06 14.78
C TRP A 95 13.00 -16.44 16.23
N SER A 96 11.97 -16.47 17.06
CA SER A 96 12.10 -16.84 18.47
C SER A 96 12.28 -18.34 18.68
N GLY A 97 11.63 -19.17 17.86
CA GLY A 97 11.73 -20.62 17.90
C GLY A 97 12.80 -21.19 16.98
N LEU A 98 13.31 -20.38 16.03
CA LEU A 98 14.15 -20.83 14.92
C LEU A 98 13.54 -22.00 14.13
N GLU A 99 12.24 -21.89 13.87
CA GLU A 99 11.42 -22.94 13.28
C GLU A 99 10.64 -22.41 12.06
N LEU A 100 10.41 -23.31 11.11
CA LEU A 100 9.59 -23.06 9.92
C LEU A 100 8.20 -23.65 10.14
N TYR A 101 7.19 -22.85 9.80
CA TYR A 101 5.79 -23.24 9.83
C TYR A 101 5.13 -23.03 8.47
N GLU A 102 4.07 -23.77 8.22
CA GLU A 102 3.17 -23.59 7.09
C GLU A 102 1.78 -23.24 7.60
N ILE A 103 1.11 -22.31 6.96
CA ILE A 103 -0.32 -22.06 7.14
C ILE A 103 -1.07 -23.23 6.47
N ALA A 104 -1.35 -24.28 7.25
CA ALA A 104 -1.94 -25.51 6.76
C ALA A 104 -3.47 -25.40 6.64
N ASP A 105 -4.09 -24.63 7.53
CA ASP A 105 -5.53 -24.34 7.50
C ASP A 105 -5.76 -22.87 7.08
N GLN A 106 -5.93 -22.67 5.76
CA GLN A 106 -6.15 -21.33 5.20
C GLN A 106 -7.52 -20.75 5.58
N ALA A 107 -8.53 -21.60 5.81
CA ALA A 107 -9.86 -21.15 6.21
C ALA A 107 -9.81 -20.58 7.63
N LEU A 108 -9.13 -21.26 8.53
CA LEU A 108 -8.91 -20.76 9.90
C LEU A 108 -8.01 -19.53 9.92
N TYR A 109 -6.98 -19.49 9.08
CA TYR A 109 -6.12 -18.32 8.92
C TYR A 109 -6.91 -17.09 8.44
N ALA A 110 -7.88 -17.24 7.55
CA ALA A 110 -8.76 -16.17 7.12
C ALA A 110 -9.59 -15.58 8.28
N GLN A 111 -9.91 -16.37 9.29
CA GLN A 111 -10.67 -15.91 10.47
C GLN A 111 -9.90 -14.97 11.41
N ARG A 112 -8.61 -14.64 11.13
CA ARG A 112 -7.82 -13.74 11.98
C ARG A 112 -8.46 -12.37 12.20
N LEU A 113 -9.26 -11.87 11.24
CA LEU A 113 -9.98 -10.61 11.33
C LEU A 113 -11.47 -10.76 11.60
N ALA A 114 -11.96 -11.95 11.98
CA ALA A 114 -13.39 -12.19 12.20
C ALA A 114 -13.96 -11.32 13.32
N ALA A 115 -13.24 -11.16 14.44
CA ALA A 115 -13.67 -10.28 15.53
C ALA A 115 -13.74 -8.81 15.11
N PHE A 116 -12.79 -8.35 14.30
CA PHE A 116 -12.85 -7.01 13.70
C PHE A 116 -14.04 -6.87 12.76
N ALA A 117 -14.32 -7.86 11.93
CA ALA A 117 -15.45 -7.85 10.99
C ALA A 117 -16.79 -7.77 11.73
N GLU A 118 -16.94 -8.49 12.83
CA GLU A 118 -18.12 -8.41 13.71
C GLU A 118 -18.26 -7.01 14.31
N PHE A 119 -17.19 -6.50 14.92
CA PHE A 119 -17.15 -5.13 15.46
C PHE A 119 -17.51 -4.10 14.39
N TYR A 120 -16.96 -4.21 13.18
CA TYR A 120 -17.20 -3.30 12.07
C TYR A 120 -18.68 -3.26 11.69
N SER A 121 -19.30 -4.41 11.53
CA SER A 121 -20.74 -4.51 11.23
C SER A 121 -21.60 -3.90 12.34
N VAL A 122 -21.28 -4.18 13.61
CA VAL A 122 -22.01 -3.64 14.77
C VAL A 122 -21.82 -2.11 14.84
N PHE A 123 -20.60 -1.62 14.65
CA PHE A 123 -20.31 -0.19 14.67
C PHE A 123 -21.11 0.56 13.60
N TYR A 124 -21.25 0.03 12.39
CA TYR A 124 -22.02 0.67 11.32
C TYR A 124 -23.51 0.25 11.29
N ASN A 125 -24.03 -0.34 12.36
CA ASN A 125 -25.43 -0.80 12.46
C ASN A 125 -25.85 -1.73 11.30
N GLY A 126 -24.94 -2.57 10.82
CA GLY A 126 -25.17 -3.48 9.70
C GLY A 126 -25.25 -2.83 8.31
N THR A 127 -25.09 -1.50 8.19
CA THR A 127 -25.10 -0.80 6.89
C THR A 127 -23.81 -1.00 6.11
N ARG A 128 -22.73 -1.40 6.79
CA ARG A 128 -21.44 -1.77 6.24
C ARG A 128 -21.00 -3.11 6.83
N THR A 129 -20.36 -3.91 6.02
CA THR A 129 -19.79 -5.20 6.43
C THR A 129 -18.33 -5.27 6.01
N TYR A 130 -17.54 -6.05 6.75
CA TYR A 130 -16.14 -6.27 6.45
C TYR A 130 -15.93 -7.71 5.97
N ASP A 131 -15.35 -7.87 4.79
CA ASP A 131 -15.13 -9.19 4.19
C ASP A 131 -13.85 -9.83 4.76
N LEU A 132 -13.88 -11.15 4.97
CA LEU A 132 -12.70 -11.91 5.39
C LEU A 132 -11.82 -12.34 4.22
N ASP A 133 -12.35 -12.30 2.99
CA ASP A 133 -11.53 -12.46 1.79
C ASP A 133 -10.58 -11.27 1.64
N PRO A 134 -9.26 -11.47 1.70
CA PRO A 134 -8.29 -10.37 1.57
C PRO A 134 -8.46 -9.53 0.30
N ALA A 135 -8.95 -10.13 -0.77
CA ALA A 135 -9.19 -9.42 -2.04
C ALA A 135 -10.34 -8.41 -1.99
N ARG A 136 -11.14 -8.43 -0.91
CA ARG A 136 -12.32 -7.57 -0.71
C ARG A 136 -12.21 -6.66 0.52
N GLN A 137 -11.06 -6.61 1.16
CA GLN A 137 -10.84 -5.83 2.38
C GLN A 137 -10.60 -4.35 2.07
N ILE A 138 -11.59 -3.75 1.44
CA ILE A 138 -11.66 -2.33 1.13
C ILE A 138 -13.08 -1.82 1.39
N ASP A 139 -13.20 -0.58 1.86
CA ASP A 139 -14.48 0.13 1.90
C ASP A 139 -14.32 1.56 1.36
N ILE A 140 -15.34 2.07 0.68
CA ILE A 140 -15.36 3.42 0.10
C ILE A 140 -16.36 4.29 0.88
N PHE A 141 -15.84 5.42 1.35
CA PHE A 141 -16.63 6.45 2.02
C PHE A 141 -16.69 7.69 1.14
N ASP A 142 -17.90 8.06 0.79
CA ASP A 142 -18.14 9.13 -0.15
C ASP A 142 -18.71 10.37 0.54
N PHE A 143 -18.08 11.52 0.30
CA PHE A 143 -18.45 12.80 0.89
C PHE A 143 -18.68 13.85 -0.20
N PRO A 144 -19.80 13.74 -0.95
CA PRO A 144 -20.06 14.64 -2.09
C PRO A 144 -20.15 16.12 -1.70
N ALA A 145 -20.64 16.42 -0.50
CA ALA A 145 -20.70 17.79 0.00
C ALA A 145 -19.32 18.46 0.22
N PHE A 146 -18.26 17.66 0.21
CA PHE A 146 -16.89 18.12 0.42
C PHE A 146 -15.96 17.77 -0.74
N ASP A 147 -16.49 17.32 -1.87
CA ASP A 147 -15.74 16.89 -3.06
C ASP A 147 -14.58 15.95 -2.73
N LEU A 148 -14.82 15.02 -1.81
CA LEU A 148 -13.82 14.02 -1.42
C LEU A 148 -14.38 12.60 -1.31
N THR A 149 -13.53 11.63 -1.56
CA THR A 149 -13.80 10.20 -1.38
C THR A 149 -12.63 9.56 -0.63
N VAL A 150 -12.93 8.71 0.34
CA VAL A 150 -11.93 7.99 1.14
C VAL A 150 -12.03 6.51 0.83
N ALA A 151 -10.90 5.90 0.46
CA ALA A 151 -10.76 4.46 0.38
C ALA A 151 -10.05 3.96 1.64
N ALA A 152 -10.74 3.13 2.40
CA ALA A 152 -10.27 2.51 3.63
C ALA A 152 -9.78 1.09 3.32
N PHE A 153 -8.47 0.86 3.40
CA PHE A 153 -7.83 -0.41 3.07
C PHE A 153 -7.41 -1.19 4.31
N SER A 154 -7.53 -2.51 4.25
CA SER A 154 -6.76 -3.37 5.14
C SER A 154 -5.31 -3.40 4.69
N SER A 155 -4.39 -3.03 5.56
CA SER A 155 -2.96 -3.31 5.34
C SER A 155 -2.48 -4.54 6.11
N CYS A 156 -3.41 -5.40 6.54
CA CYS A 156 -3.12 -6.64 7.26
C CYS A 156 -3.11 -7.89 6.35
N TYR A 157 -3.00 -7.70 5.03
CA TYR A 157 -2.84 -8.81 4.10
C TYR A 157 -1.55 -9.57 4.42
N ASN A 158 -1.67 -10.88 4.67
CA ASN A 158 -0.57 -11.74 5.14
C ASN A 158 0.13 -11.29 6.44
N ASN A 159 -0.38 -10.27 7.14
CA ASN A 159 0.16 -9.84 8.42
C ASN A 159 -0.26 -10.82 9.54
N ASP A 160 0.72 -11.21 10.37
CA ASP A 160 0.55 -12.11 11.50
C ASP A 160 1.77 -11.99 12.47
N LEU A 161 1.84 -12.86 13.48
CA LEU A 161 2.93 -12.82 14.47
C LEU A 161 4.33 -13.05 13.88
N TYR A 162 4.44 -13.82 12.79
CA TYR A 162 5.72 -14.16 12.15
C TYR A 162 5.99 -13.33 10.90
N ASN A 163 4.96 -12.79 10.27
CA ASN A 163 5.08 -11.82 9.19
C ASN A 163 4.48 -10.48 9.61
N ARG A 164 5.33 -9.53 9.95
CA ARG A 164 4.92 -8.20 10.44
C ARG A 164 4.73 -7.18 9.32
N GLN A 165 5.09 -7.53 8.10
CA GLN A 165 4.99 -6.64 6.96
C GLN A 165 3.55 -6.16 6.77
N GLY A 166 3.39 -4.86 6.52
CA GLY A 166 2.15 -4.27 6.07
C GLY A 166 1.97 -4.49 4.58
N ALA A 167 0.80 -4.96 4.17
CA ALA A 167 0.45 -5.11 2.76
C ALA A 167 -1.04 -4.91 2.54
N ILE A 168 -1.40 -4.26 1.44
CA ILE A 168 -2.76 -4.19 0.92
C ILE A 168 -2.86 -5.22 -0.20
N HIS A 169 -3.93 -6.02 -0.21
CA HIS A 169 -4.12 -6.97 -1.32
C HIS A 169 -4.27 -6.21 -2.65
N PRO A 170 -3.54 -6.57 -3.71
CA PRO A 170 -3.53 -5.82 -4.98
C PRO A 170 -4.92 -5.62 -5.60
N ALA A 171 -5.82 -6.60 -5.46
CA ALA A 171 -7.19 -6.48 -5.95
C ALA A 171 -7.94 -5.30 -5.30
N CYS A 172 -7.71 -5.01 -4.01
CA CYS A 172 -8.35 -3.88 -3.33
C CYS A 172 -7.93 -2.54 -3.94
N ILE A 173 -6.64 -2.38 -4.31
CA ILE A 173 -6.15 -1.16 -4.98
C ILE A 173 -6.71 -1.05 -6.40
N ALA A 174 -6.80 -2.17 -7.13
CA ALA A 174 -7.38 -2.22 -8.46
C ALA A 174 -8.88 -1.86 -8.45
N ASP A 175 -9.63 -2.43 -7.51
CA ASP A 175 -11.06 -2.18 -7.33
C ASP A 175 -11.33 -0.72 -6.92
N ALA A 176 -10.52 -0.16 -6.00
CA ALA A 176 -10.57 1.27 -5.69
C ALA A 176 -10.36 2.13 -6.94
N GLY A 177 -9.33 1.82 -7.73
CA GLY A 177 -9.07 2.52 -8.99
C GLY A 177 -10.24 2.44 -9.97
N THR A 178 -10.92 1.31 -10.05
CA THR A 178 -12.11 1.12 -10.89
C THR A 178 -13.31 1.94 -10.40
N ILE A 179 -13.59 1.91 -9.10
CA ILE A 179 -14.70 2.68 -8.49
C ILE A 179 -14.44 4.18 -8.64
N LEU A 180 -13.23 4.64 -8.33
CA LEU A 180 -12.87 6.05 -8.32
C LEU A 180 -12.77 6.69 -9.73
N ARG A 181 -12.76 5.88 -10.79
CA ARG A 181 -12.86 6.37 -12.18
C ARG A 181 -14.30 6.58 -12.66
N GLN A 182 -15.28 6.12 -11.90
CA GLN A 182 -16.67 6.38 -12.25
C GLN A 182 -16.98 7.90 -12.23
N PRO A 183 -17.88 8.39 -13.08
CA PRO A 183 -18.18 9.83 -13.17
C PRO A 183 -18.52 10.49 -11.83
N LEU A 184 -19.09 9.72 -10.91
CA LEU A 184 -19.46 10.20 -9.57
C LEU A 184 -18.24 10.62 -8.73
N HIS A 185 -17.06 10.05 -8.98
CA HIS A 185 -15.86 10.21 -8.13
C HIS A 185 -14.67 10.85 -8.84
N GLN A 186 -14.77 11.06 -10.17
CA GLN A 186 -13.58 11.38 -10.98
C GLN A 186 -12.87 12.68 -10.58
N ASP A 187 -13.64 13.71 -10.17
CA ASP A 187 -13.10 15.04 -9.85
C ASP A 187 -12.86 15.25 -8.35
N ARG A 188 -13.10 14.23 -7.54
CA ARG A 188 -12.99 14.32 -6.09
C ARG A 188 -11.58 14.06 -5.58
N LEU A 189 -11.21 14.74 -4.51
CA LEU A 189 -10.01 14.43 -3.74
C LEU A 189 -10.07 12.97 -3.28
N ARG A 190 -9.02 12.20 -3.56
CA ARG A 190 -8.91 10.80 -3.19
C ARG A 190 -7.97 10.64 -2.02
N ILE A 191 -8.51 10.15 -0.92
CA ILE A 191 -7.77 9.88 0.32
C ILE A 191 -7.69 8.38 0.52
N ALA A 192 -6.48 7.85 0.76
CA ALA A 192 -6.27 6.47 1.16
C ALA A 192 -6.05 6.39 2.67
N VAL A 193 -6.68 5.43 3.34
CA VAL A 193 -6.49 5.16 4.77
C VAL A 193 -6.08 3.70 4.93
N TRP A 194 -5.00 3.47 5.69
CA TRP A 194 -4.50 2.15 6.04
C TRP A 194 -3.82 2.18 7.41
N HIS A 195 -3.25 1.07 7.88
CA HIS A 195 -2.65 1.04 9.22
C HIS A 195 -1.12 1.14 9.22
N HIS A 196 -0.43 0.28 8.49
CA HIS A 196 1.03 0.15 8.57
C HIS A 196 1.75 1.37 7.99
N ASN A 197 2.92 1.67 8.54
CA ASN A 197 3.79 2.73 8.05
C ASN A 197 4.38 2.45 6.67
N THR A 198 4.82 3.50 6.00
CA THR A 198 5.46 3.44 4.68
C THR A 198 6.98 3.34 4.75
N GLU A 199 7.57 3.60 5.91
CA GLU A 199 9.00 3.56 6.15
C GLU A 199 9.30 2.87 7.47
N GLY A 200 10.37 2.10 7.54
CA GLY A 200 10.78 1.40 8.74
C GLY A 200 12.24 0.96 8.69
N LEU A 201 12.72 0.41 9.80
CA LEU A 201 14.03 -0.22 9.83
C LEU A 201 13.95 -1.61 9.20
N PRO A 202 14.87 -1.97 8.29
CA PRO A 202 14.87 -3.29 7.65
C PRO A 202 14.82 -4.47 8.63
N ALA A 203 15.41 -4.31 9.81
CA ALA A 203 15.41 -5.32 10.86
C ALA A 203 14.02 -5.59 11.48
N HIS A 204 13.08 -4.65 11.37
CA HIS A 204 11.74 -4.81 11.92
C HIS A 204 10.76 -5.35 10.89
N ALA A 205 11.01 -5.06 9.59
CA ALA A 205 10.19 -5.48 8.44
C ALA A 205 8.68 -5.28 8.69
N ASP A 206 8.32 -4.15 9.34
CA ASP A 206 6.95 -3.83 9.79
C ASP A 206 6.32 -2.68 9.01
N TYR A 207 6.80 -2.42 7.80
CA TYR A 207 6.35 -1.36 6.91
C TYR A 207 5.80 -1.93 5.59
N MET A 208 5.11 -1.08 4.85
CA MET A 208 4.55 -1.45 3.54
C MET A 208 5.62 -1.45 2.45
N ASP A 209 5.42 -2.31 1.47
CA ASP A 209 6.21 -2.27 0.24
C ASP A 209 6.01 -0.92 -0.48
N PRO A 210 7.10 -0.23 -0.86
CA PRO A 210 7.01 1.01 -1.63
C PRO A 210 6.19 0.90 -2.93
N ASP A 211 6.17 -0.27 -3.59
CA ASP A 211 5.40 -0.50 -4.80
C ASP A 211 3.88 -0.39 -4.55
N LEU A 212 3.42 -0.72 -3.33
CA LEU A 212 2.01 -0.54 -2.96
C LEU A 212 1.65 0.95 -2.85
N ILE A 213 2.57 1.77 -2.34
CA ILE A 213 2.38 3.22 -2.27
C ILE A 213 2.36 3.82 -3.68
N GLN A 214 3.24 3.33 -4.56
CA GLN A 214 3.22 3.72 -5.97
C GLN A 214 1.87 3.39 -6.63
N ASN A 215 1.36 2.19 -6.42
CA ASN A 215 0.05 1.81 -6.94
C ASN A 215 -1.08 2.75 -6.48
N LEU A 216 -1.01 3.29 -5.25
CA LEU A 216 -1.96 4.31 -4.78
C LEU A 216 -1.79 5.64 -5.54
N ILE A 217 -0.55 6.08 -5.78
CA ILE A 217 -0.25 7.29 -6.56
C ILE A 217 -0.82 7.15 -7.97
N ASP A 218 -0.60 6.01 -8.63
CA ASP A 218 -1.06 5.71 -9.99
C ASP A 218 -2.60 5.67 -10.10
N ARG A 219 -3.29 5.36 -9.00
CA ARG A 219 -4.76 5.46 -8.91
C ARG A 219 -5.26 6.85 -8.54
N GLY A 220 -4.34 7.81 -8.41
CA GLY A 220 -4.66 9.22 -8.17
C GLY A 220 -5.00 9.55 -6.73
N PHE A 221 -4.55 8.75 -5.76
CA PHE A 221 -4.60 9.16 -4.38
C PHE A 221 -3.59 10.27 -4.11
N SER A 222 -4.05 11.37 -3.52
CA SER A 222 -3.24 12.56 -3.23
C SER A 222 -2.87 12.65 -1.75
N LEU A 223 -3.68 12.06 -0.88
CA LEU A 223 -3.45 11.99 0.56
C LEU A 223 -3.51 10.55 1.06
N GLY A 224 -2.61 10.22 1.99
CA GLY A 224 -2.58 8.96 2.69
C GLY A 224 -2.55 9.16 4.21
N PHE A 225 -3.37 8.41 4.95
CA PHE A 225 -3.38 8.46 6.42
C PHE A 225 -3.14 7.07 7.00
N HIS A 226 -2.21 6.99 7.95
CA HIS A 226 -1.90 5.73 8.62
C HIS A 226 -1.57 5.89 10.11
N GLY A 227 -1.38 4.77 10.82
CA GLY A 227 -1.02 4.71 12.24
C GLY A 227 0.28 3.95 12.49
N HIS A 228 0.19 2.88 13.29
CA HIS A 228 1.19 1.86 13.59
C HIS A 228 2.41 2.33 14.41
N GLN A 229 3.11 3.36 13.98
CA GLN A 229 4.35 3.81 14.65
C GLN A 229 4.13 4.62 15.93
N HIS A 230 2.88 4.93 16.26
CA HIS A 230 2.50 5.74 17.44
C HIS A 230 3.18 7.12 17.49
N ARG A 231 3.59 7.65 16.34
CA ARG A 231 4.23 8.97 16.24
C ARG A 231 3.62 9.77 15.09
N PRO A 232 3.25 11.03 15.32
CA PRO A 232 2.86 11.93 14.26
C PRO A 232 4.05 12.17 13.32
N GLN A 233 3.85 11.95 12.03
CA GLN A 233 4.86 12.15 11.00
C GLN A 233 4.20 12.67 9.73
N PHE A 234 4.92 13.47 8.99
CA PHE A 234 4.53 13.98 7.68
C PHE A 234 5.58 13.53 6.66
N LEU A 235 5.15 12.93 5.57
CA LEU A 235 6.01 12.45 4.49
C LEU A 235 5.43 12.86 3.14
N ASP A 236 6.27 13.41 2.29
CA ASP A 236 5.97 13.67 0.89
C ASP A 236 6.65 12.58 0.06
N THR A 237 5.90 11.63 -0.44
CA THR A 237 6.43 10.52 -1.24
C THR A 237 6.21 10.84 -2.71
N ARG A 238 7.30 11.10 -3.43
CA ARG A 238 7.32 11.25 -4.89
C ARG A 238 7.89 10.00 -5.52
N PHE A 239 7.34 9.62 -6.67
CA PHE A 239 7.85 8.47 -7.39
C PHE A 239 8.70 8.83 -8.60
N ARG A 240 9.56 7.87 -9.05
CA ARG A 240 10.73 8.12 -9.89
C ARG A 240 10.52 7.96 -11.40
N HIS A 241 9.36 7.54 -11.88
CA HIS A 241 9.20 7.25 -13.31
C HIS A 241 8.06 8.03 -13.96
N GLY A 242 8.39 9.15 -14.61
CA GLY A 242 7.59 9.76 -15.66
C GLY A 242 6.27 10.42 -15.28
N ILE A 243 5.73 10.16 -14.11
CA ILE A 243 4.52 10.79 -13.60
C ILE A 243 4.93 11.72 -12.46
N ASP A 244 4.84 13.02 -12.70
CA ASP A 244 5.16 14.05 -11.68
C ASP A 244 4.01 14.17 -10.67
N ARG A 245 3.65 13.04 -10.03
CA ARG A 245 2.63 12.97 -9.00
C ARG A 245 3.23 12.49 -7.70
N LYS A 246 2.64 12.97 -6.60
CA LYS A 246 3.01 12.58 -5.24
C LYS A 246 1.78 12.16 -4.45
N ILE A 247 2.00 11.39 -3.40
CA ILE A 247 1.07 11.22 -2.29
C ILE A 247 1.65 11.86 -1.05
N THR A 248 0.88 12.71 -0.39
CA THR A 248 1.25 13.27 0.91
C THR A 248 0.73 12.35 1.99
N VAL A 249 1.64 11.73 2.74
CA VAL A 249 1.32 10.73 3.76
C VAL A 249 1.47 11.32 5.16
N ILE A 250 0.44 11.17 5.98
CA ILE A 250 0.39 11.67 7.35
C ILE A 250 0.14 10.52 8.31
N SER A 251 1.09 10.30 9.23
CA SER A 251 0.98 9.33 10.30
C SER A 251 0.32 9.94 11.54
N ALA A 252 -0.58 9.20 12.15
CA ALA A 252 -1.16 9.55 13.45
C ALA A 252 -0.27 9.07 14.61
N GLY A 253 -0.42 9.72 15.77
CA GLY A 253 0.05 9.19 17.03
C GLY A 253 -0.90 8.11 17.58
N THR A 254 -0.75 7.78 18.85
CA THR A 254 -1.66 6.87 19.57
C THR A 254 -2.44 7.62 20.64
N LEU A 255 -3.72 7.32 20.81
CA LEU A 255 -4.54 7.89 21.90
C LEU A 255 -4.32 7.15 23.23
N CYS A 256 -4.32 5.82 23.19
CA CYS A 256 -4.34 4.98 24.39
C CYS A 256 -3.11 4.06 24.52
N GLY A 257 -2.38 3.85 23.43
CA GLY A 257 -1.18 3.01 23.40
C GLY A 257 -0.06 3.58 24.28
N GLY A 258 0.95 2.77 24.54
CA GLY A 258 2.12 3.17 25.33
C GLY A 258 2.84 4.36 24.70
N ALA A 259 3.08 5.40 25.48
CA ALA A 259 3.95 6.49 25.07
C ALA A 259 5.41 5.98 24.96
N SER A 260 6.14 6.39 23.92
CA SER A 260 7.58 6.15 23.86
C SER A 260 8.32 7.30 24.57
N PHE A 261 9.60 7.08 24.90
CA PHE A 261 10.43 8.13 25.50
C PHE A 261 10.48 9.42 24.64
N ARG A 262 10.29 9.31 23.32
CA ARG A 262 10.38 10.44 22.38
C ARG A 262 9.02 10.98 21.95
N HIS A 263 7.95 10.20 22.08
CA HIS A 263 6.63 10.53 21.55
C HIS A 263 5.58 10.21 22.60
N GLY A 264 4.89 11.25 23.08
CA GLY A 264 3.72 11.13 23.91
C GLY A 264 2.51 10.59 23.12
N ARG A 265 1.41 10.33 23.83
CA ARG A 265 0.13 10.05 23.17
C ARG A 265 -0.29 11.28 22.38
N ALA A 266 -0.74 11.06 21.15
CA ALA A 266 -1.06 12.16 20.25
C ALA A 266 -2.14 11.80 19.24
N TYR A 267 -2.84 12.83 18.77
CA TYR A 267 -3.73 12.74 17.61
C TYR A 267 -3.54 13.95 16.70
N ASN A 268 -3.97 13.81 15.46
CA ASN A 268 -3.90 14.86 14.46
C ASN A 268 -5.26 15.54 14.28
N VAL A 269 -5.23 16.86 14.03
CA VAL A 269 -6.36 17.61 13.46
C VAL A 269 -5.87 18.18 12.13
N ILE A 270 -6.58 17.85 11.05
CA ILE A 270 -6.20 18.24 9.70
C ILE A 270 -7.32 19.10 9.12
N GLU A 271 -6.96 20.31 8.71
CA GLU A 271 -7.83 21.21 7.96
C GLU A 271 -7.43 21.09 6.49
N LEU A 272 -8.40 20.85 5.60
CA LEU A 272 -8.18 20.77 4.16
C LEU A 272 -8.95 21.89 3.46
N ASP A 273 -8.24 22.65 2.62
CA ASP A 273 -8.81 23.55 1.63
C ASP A 273 -8.73 22.84 0.27
N ILE A 274 -9.86 22.28 -0.14
CA ILE A 274 -9.91 21.45 -1.35
C ILE A 274 -9.80 22.32 -2.60
N ALA A 275 -10.33 23.54 -2.57
CA ALA A 275 -10.26 24.45 -3.69
C ALA A 275 -8.82 24.89 -4.00
N ASN A 276 -8.05 25.18 -2.96
CA ASN A 276 -6.64 25.61 -3.08
C ASN A 276 -5.64 24.44 -3.00
N ARG A 277 -6.09 23.22 -2.74
CA ARG A 277 -5.24 22.01 -2.59
C ARG A 277 -4.18 22.17 -1.51
N THR A 278 -4.56 22.81 -0.43
CA THR A 278 -3.68 23.01 0.72
C THR A 278 -4.28 22.32 1.95
N GLY A 279 -3.42 22.02 2.88
CA GLY A 279 -3.82 21.47 4.17
C GLY A 279 -3.01 22.02 5.30
N ARG A 280 -3.56 21.92 6.49
CA ARG A 280 -2.90 22.29 7.73
C ARG A 280 -3.00 21.16 8.73
N LEU A 281 -1.86 20.65 9.16
CA LEU A 281 -1.74 19.60 10.17
C LEU A 281 -1.47 20.24 11.54
N HIS A 282 -2.34 19.96 12.50
CA HIS A 282 -2.13 20.24 13.91
C HIS A 282 -1.94 18.95 14.67
N VAL A 283 -0.90 18.86 15.47
CA VAL A 283 -0.69 17.73 16.38
C VAL A 283 -1.11 18.14 17.79
N ARG A 284 -1.92 17.31 18.41
CA ARG A 284 -2.30 17.39 19.82
C ARG A 284 -1.60 16.28 20.58
N GLU A 285 -0.83 16.64 21.58
CA GLU A 285 -0.08 15.70 22.42
C GLU A 285 -0.55 15.78 23.85
N MET A 286 -0.64 14.64 24.49
CA MET A 286 -0.98 14.54 25.90
C MET A 286 0.18 15.07 26.76
N GLN A 287 -0.12 16.06 27.57
CA GLN A 287 0.87 16.79 28.37
C GLN A 287 1.11 16.15 29.75
N ASN A 288 0.22 15.27 30.15
CA ASN A 288 0.31 14.47 31.38
C ASN A 288 0.15 13.00 31.05
N ASP A 289 0.50 12.11 31.97
CA ASP A 289 0.41 10.66 31.78
C ASP A 289 -0.82 10.04 32.49
N ASN A 290 -1.86 10.86 32.68
CA ASN A 290 -3.08 10.46 33.35
C ASN A 290 -4.22 10.25 32.34
N LEU A 291 -4.48 8.99 31.94
CA LEU A 291 -5.54 8.64 31.01
C LEU A 291 -6.95 8.93 31.53
N SER A 292 -7.14 8.96 32.87
CA SER A 292 -8.43 9.29 33.46
C SER A 292 -8.76 10.78 33.42
N LEU A 293 -7.73 11.63 33.31
CA LEU A 293 -7.87 13.09 33.20
C LEU A 293 -6.81 13.63 32.23
N PRO A 294 -6.93 13.35 30.92
CA PRO A 294 -5.93 13.73 29.94
C PRO A 294 -5.94 15.23 29.68
N ILE A 295 -4.75 15.84 29.66
CA ILE A 295 -4.53 17.24 29.28
C ILE A 295 -3.87 17.24 27.90
N TRP A 296 -4.57 17.75 26.90
CA TRP A 296 -4.09 17.81 25.50
C TRP A 296 -3.57 19.19 25.16
N GLY A 297 -2.31 19.28 24.75
CA GLY A 297 -1.65 20.50 24.32
C GLY A 297 -1.28 20.47 22.82
N ARG A 298 -0.83 21.61 22.31
CA ARG A 298 -0.27 21.71 20.97
C ARG A 298 1.15 21.19 20.95
N ARG A 299 1.52 20.46 19.90
CA ARG A 299 2.90 20.04 19.64
C ARG A 299 3.40 20.69 18.36
N ALA A 300 4.63 21.23 18.39
CA ALA A 300 5.33 21.66 17.19
C ALA A 300 6.00 20.46 16.52
N LEU A 301 5.93 20.39 15.17
CA LEU A 301 6.66 19.41 14.37
C LEU A 301 7.99 20.04 13.90
N PRO A 302 9.14 19.41 14.17
CA PRO A 302 10.42 19.84 13.61
C PRO A 302 10.38 19.85 12.07
N PRO A 303 11.09 20.76 11.39
CA PRO A 303 12.00 21.79 11.93
C PRO A 303 11.30 23.08 12.35
N HIS A 304 9.97 23.16 12.28
CA HIS A 304 9.24 24.39 12.54
C HIS A 304 8.91 24.54 14.03
N THR A 305 9.00 25.79 14.52
CA THR A 305 8.56 26.15 15.87
C THR A 305 7.06 26.42 15.96
N ARG A 306 6.35 26.37 14.81
CA ARG A 306 4.91 26.61 14.73
C ARG A 306 4.13 25.39 15.27
N ALA A 307 2.97 25.66 15.84
CA ALA A 307 2.06 24.62 16.35
C ALA A 307 1.25 23.92 15.24
N TYR A 308 1.61 24.13 14.01
CA TYR A 308 1.00 23.53 12.82
C TYR A 308 2.01 23.41 11.68
N TYR A 309 1.71 22.56 10.71
CA TYR A 309 2.47 22.38 9.48
C TYR A 309 1.51 22.57 8.29
N ASP A 310 1.82 23.54 7.42
CA ASP A 310 1.09 23.76 6.18
C ASP A 310 1.69 22.87 5.07
N PHE A 311 0.83 22.28 4.23
CA PHE A 311 1.24 21.42 3.14
C PHE A 311 0.36 21.60 1.92
N GLU A 312 0.88 21.17 0.77
CA GLU A 312 0.16 21.10 -0.50
C GLU A 312 0.02 19.67 -0.93
N TYR A 313 -1.05 19.35 -1.64
CA TYR A 313 -1.27 18.02 -2.20
C TYR A 313 -1.71 18.10 -3.67
N ASP A 314 -1.50 17.04 -4.41
CA ASP A 314 -1.80 16.98 -5.83
C ASP A 314 -3.31 16.99 -6.10
N PRO A 315 -3.74 17.53 -7.26
CA PRO A 315 -5.13 17.42 -7.70
C PRO A 315 -5.52 15.95 -7.95
N PRO A 316 -6.82 15.64 -7.98
CA PRO A 316 -7.28 14.39 -8.57
C PRO A 316 -6.75 14.28 -10.01
N PRO A 317 -6.54 13.06 -10.54
CA PRO A 317 -6.12 12.89 -11.92
C PRO A 317 -7.17 13.51 -12.84
N GLU A 318 -6.72 14.19 -13.88
CA GLU A 318 -7.65 14.70 -14.90
C GLU A 318 -8.49 13.53 -15.46
N PRO A 319 -9.81 13.75 -15.65
CA PRO A 319 -10.66 12.73 -16.25
C PRO A 319 -10.06 12.35 -17.62
N VAL A 320 -9.72 11.09 -17.80
CA VAL A 320 -9.36 10.60 -19.11
C VAL A 320 -10.62 10.66 -19.98
N VAL A 321 -10.82 11.77 -20.66
CA VAL A 321 -11.92 11.97 -21.63
C VAL A 321 -11.62 11.11 -22.85
N ARG A 322 -11.66 9.81 -22.68
CA ARG A 322 -11.70 8.85 -23.79
C ARG A 322 -12.65 7.71 -23.43
N PRO A 323 -13.86 7.72 -23.95
CA PRO A 323 -14.66 6.51 -23.99
C PRO A 323 -14.04 5.64 -25.09
N ASN A 324 -13.05 4.82 -24.77
CA ASN A 324 -12.44 3.95 -25.75
C ASN A 324 -12.30 2.54 -25.16
N ALA A 325 -12.51 1.53 -25.98
CA ALA A 325 -12.26 0.12 -25.68
C ALA A 325 -10.85 -0.10 -25.07
N ASN A 326 -9.92 0.78 -25.37
CA ASN A 326 -8.55 0.78 -24.87
C ASN A 326 -8.46 1.07 -23.37
N THR A 327 -9.29 1.96 -22.82
CA THR A 327 -9.30 2.25 -21.36
C THR A 327 -9.79 1.05 -20.55
N VAL A 328 -10.78 0.31 -21.07
CA VAL A 328 -11.25 -0.93 -20.45
C VAL A 328 -10.12 -1.99 -20.48
N ALA A 329 -9.44 -2.12 -21.61
CA ALA A 329 -8.32 -3.04 -21.77
C ALA A 329 -7.15 -2.71 -20.82
N LEU A 330 -6.84 -1.42 -20.61
CA LEU A 330 -5.81 -1.01 -19.65
C LEU A 330 -6.17 -1.36 -18.22
N ILE A 331 -7.42 -1.12 -17.82
CA ILE A 331 -7.91 -1.49 -16.48
C ILE A 331 -7.80 -3.00 -16.27
N GLU A 332 -8.19 -3.77 -17.28
CA GLU A 332 -8.12 -5.23 -17.25
C GLU A 332 -6.66 -5.72 -17.18
N ALA A 333 -5.78 -5.14 -17.98
CA ALA A 333 -4.35 -5.45 -17.97
C ALA A 333 -3.70 -5.13 -16.61
N GLN A 334 -4.03 -3.98 -16.04
CA GLN A 334 -3.54 -3.61 -14.72
C GLN A 334 -4.01 -4.58 -13.64
N ARG A 335 -5.27 -5.03 -13.69
CA ARG A 335 -5.79 -6.04 -12.77
C ARG A 335 -5.00 -7.36 -12.87
N PHE A 336 -4.71 -7.82 -14.08
CA PHE A 336 -3.89 -9.02 -14.29
C PHE A 336 -2.46 -8.82 -13.78
N TYR A 337 -1.89 -7.65 -14.01
CA TYR A 337 -0.57 -7.29 -13.49
C TYR A 337 -0.53 -7.34 -11.95
N ASP A 338 -1.48 -6.69 -11.27
CA ASP A 338 -1.59 -6.62 -9.81
C ASP A 338 -1.81 -8.03 -9.18
N LEU A 339 -2.40 -8.95 -9.94
CA LEU A 339 -2.54 -10.36 -9.57
C LEU A 339 -1.32 -11.24 -9.90
N GLY A 340 -0.23 -10.65 -10.43
CA GLY A 340 0.97 -11.38 -10.84
C GLY A 340 0.81 -12.17 -12.15
N ASN A 341 -0.33 -12.02 -12.85
CA ASN A 341 -0.57 -12.70 -14.13
C ASN A 341 -0.01 -11.86 -15.30
N TYR A 342 1.32 -11.71 -15.31
CA TYR A 342 2.02 -10.83 -16.25
C TYR A 342 1.86 -11.23 -17.71
N ARG A 343 1.69 -12.53 -18.02
CA ARG A 343 1.49 -13.00 -19.40
C ARG A 343 0.16 -12.46 -19.94
N THR A 344 -0.93 -12.65 -19.22
CA THR A 344 -2.25 -12.17 -19.64
C THR A 344 -2.28 -10.64 -19.71
N ALA A 345 -1.63 -9.95 -18.76
CA ALA A 345 -1.49 -8.50 -18.81
C ALA A 345 -0.76 -8.06 -20.06
N ALA A 346 0.38 -8.67 -20.40
CA ALA A 346 1.15 -8.36 -21.60
C ALA A 346 0.35 -8.59 -22.90
N ASP A 347 -0.42 -9.67 -23.00
CA ASP A 347 -1.25 -9.98 -24.16
C ASP A 347 -2.35 -8.92 -24.39
N VAL A 348 -2.93 -8.40 -23.32
CA VAL A 348 -3.91 -7.31 -23.38
C VAL A 348 -3.22 -5.99 -23.79
N LEU A 349 -2.11 -5.66 -23.14
CA LEU A 349 -1.36 -4.41 -23.38
C LEU A 349 -0.80 -4.30 -24.79
N ALA A 350 -0.29 -5.39 -25.36
CA ALA A 350 0.24 -5.42 -26.72
C ALA A 350 -0.79 -4.96 -27.76
N ARG A 351 -2.09 -5.18 -27.50
CA ARG A 351 -3.17 -4.75 -28.41
C ARG A 351 -3.47 -3.26 -28.35
N VAL A 352 -3.13 -2.60 -27.23
CA VAL A 352 -3.48 -1.19 -26.98
C VAL A 352 -2.25 -0.28 -26.87
N MET A 353 -1.05 -0.82 -26.98
CA MET A 353 0.24 -0.11 -26.85
C MET A 353 0.39 1.10 -27.76
N GLY A 354 -0.18 1.06 -28.97
CA GLY A 354 -0.11 2.17 -29.94
C GLY A 354 -1.12 3.28 -29.71
N SER A 355 -2.03 3.14 -28.76
CA SER A 355 -3.18 4.04 -28.58
C SER A 355 -3.28 4.65 -27.17
N ASP A 356 -2.38 4.28 -26.27
CA ASP A 356 -2.37 4.80 -24.90
C ASP A 356 -0.94 4.81 -24.35
N ASP A 357 -0.51 5.97 -23.85
CA ASP A 357 0.86 6.20 -23.36
C ASP A 357 1.18 5.37 -22.09
N LEU A 358 0.16 4.96 -21.32
CA LEU A 358 0.34 4.14 -20.11
C LEU A 358 0.51 2.65 -20.43
N ALA A 359 0.05 2.19 -21.59
CA ALA A 359 0.15 0.78 -21.97
C ALA A 359 1.62 0.36 -22.18
N ARG A 360 2.42 1.26 -22.74
CA ARG A 360 3.79 0.99 -23.13
C ARG A 360 4.73 0.69 -21.94
N PRO A 361 4.79 1.53 -20.89
CA PRO A 361 5.59 1.23 -19.67
C PRO A 361 5.14 -0.03 -18.95
N LEU A 362 3.84 -0.25 -18.83
CA LEU A 362 3.29 -1.41 -18.14
C LEU A 362 3.58 -2.71 -18.90
N LEU A 363 3.53 -2.68 -20.25
CA LEU A 363 3.93 -3.81 -21.09
C LEU A 363 5.42 -4.13 -20.92
N LEU A 364 6.26 -3.11 -20.89
CA LEU A 364 7.70 -3.28 -20.68
C LEU A 364 7.96 -4.00 -19.36
N ASP A 365 7.34 -3.56 -18.25
CA ASP A 365 7.50 -4.19 -16.95
C ASP A 365 6.97 -5.63 -16.93
N CYS A 366 5.83 -5.90 -17.56
CA CYS A 366 5.33 -7.28 -17.70
C CYS A 366 6.37 -8.19 -18.37
N LEU A 367 6.97 -7.74 -19.50
CA LEU A 367 7.91 -8.55 -20.27
C LEU A 367 9.23 -8.75 -19.50
N ILE A 368 9.67 -7.75 -18.73
CA ILE A 368 10.82 -7.87 -17.82
C ILE A 368 10.55 -8.93 -16.76
N LYS A 369 9.39 -8.87 -16.08
CA LYS A 369 9.01 -9.85 -15.05
C LYS A 369 8.87 -11.28 -15.61
N LEU A 370 8.45 -11.39 -16.86
CA LEU A 370 8.38 -12.67 -17.58
C LEU A 370 9.73 -13.16 -18.12
N GLN A 371 10.75 -12.31 -18.12
CA GLN A 371 12.04 -12.55 -18.79
C GLN A 371 11.89 -12.93 -20.26
N ASP A 372 10.86 -12.37 -20.94
CA ASP A 372 10.54 -12.67 -22.35
C ASP A 372 11.27 -11.71 -23.28
N MET A 373 12.59 -11.95 -23.45
CA MET A 373 13.46 -11.10 -24.26
C MET A 373 13.04 -11.01 -25.74
N PRO A 374 12.57 -12.10 -26.38
CA PRO A 374 12.07 -12.02 -27.76
C PRO A 374 10.86 -11.11 -27.89
N ALA A 375 9.87 -11.21 -27.00
CA ALA A 375 8.69 -10.36 -27.03
C ALA A 375 9.03 -8.89 -26.72
N LEU A 376 9.97 -8.66 -25.79
CA LEU A 376 10.47 -7.32 -25.47
C LEU A 376 11.11 -6.68 -26.70
N LEU A 377 12.00 -7.37 -27.39
CA LEU A 377 12.62 -6.86 -28.61
C LEU A 377 11.60 -6.64 -29.73
N GLY A 378 10.60 -7.52 -29.85
CA GLY A 378 9.52 -7.35 -30.84
C GLY A 378 8.67 -6.09 -30.62
N SER A 379 8.57 -5.63 -29.37
CA SER A 379 7.72 -4.50 -28.97
C SER A 379 8.48 -3.17 -28.83
N PHE A 380 9.77 -3.23 -28.48
CA PHE A 380 10.54 -2.05 -28.04
C PHE A 380 11.83 -1.80 -28.83
N ASP A 381 12.16 -2.57 -29.86
CA ASP A 381 13.29 -2.30 -30.73
C ASP A 381 12.81 -1.68 -32.08
N PRO A 382 13.15 -0.40 -32.35
CA PRO A 382 14.03 0.51 -31.61
C PRO A 382 13.35 1.12 -30.37
N PRO A 383 14.13 1.43 -29.30
CA PRO A 383 13.59 2.04 -28.10
C PRO A 383 13.12 3.48 -28.35
N ALA A 384 12.00 3.84 -27.73
CA ALA A 384 11.43 5.18 -27.81
C ALA A 384 11.75 6.05 -26.58
N SER A 385 12.29 5.47 -25.51
CA SER A 385 12.69 6.17 -24.28
C SER A 385 13.97 5.60 -23.70
N GLU A 386 14.62 6.37 -22.83
CA GLU A 386 15.84 5.95 -22.12
C GLU A 386 15.62 4.70 -21.25
N ALA A 387 14.45 4.60 -20.60
CA ALA A 387 14.07 3.43 -19.84
C ALA A 387 13.97 2.17 -20.74
N GLU A 388 13.35 2.28 -21.90
CA GLU A 388 13.29 1.19 -22.89
C GLU A 388 14.69 0.81 -23.39
N ALA A 389 15.54 1.81 -23.63
CA ALA A 389 16.88 1.61 -24.18
C ALA A 389 17.72 0.69 -23.29
N ILE A 390 17.64 0.84 -21.95
CA ILE A 390 18.34 -0.02 -20.99
C ILE A 390 17.96 -1.48 -21.20
N HIS A 391 16.66 -1.77 -21.24
CA HIS A 391 16.14 -3.13 -21.35
C HIS A 391 16.31 -3.72 -22.74
N VAL A 392 16.24 -2.91 -23.80
CA VAL A 392 16.52 -3.33 -25.18
C VAL A 392 17.99 -3.73 -25.32
N MET A 393 18.94 -2.97 -24.78
CA MET A 393 20.37 -3.33 -24.79
C MET A 393 20.65 -4.66 -24.07
N ASP A 394 20.05 -4.87 -22.88
CA ASP A 394 20.16 -6.11 -22.15
C ASP A 394 19.55 -7.30 -22.93
N ALA A 395 18.37 -7.12 -23.50
CA ALA A 395 17.71 -8.15 -24.28
C ALA A 395 18.46 -8.52 -25.56
N LEU A 396 18.99 -7.54 -26.30
CA LEU A 396 19.81 -7.79 -27.48
C LEU A 396 21.09 -8.56 -27.13
N TRP A 397 21.69 -8.24 -25.98
CA TRP A 397 22.85 -8.98 -25.49
C TRP A 397 22.48 -10.43 -25.14
N ALA A 398 21.38 -10.63 -24.40
CA ALA A 398 20.91 -11.96 -23.98
C ALA A 398 20.59 -12.85 -25.19
N GLU A 399 19.93 -12.29 -26.22
CA GLU A 399 19.57 -12.98 -27.46
C GLU A 399 20.75 -13.13 -28.46
N GLY A 400 21.94 -12.66 -28.10
CA GLY A 400 23.11 -12.77 -28.97
C GLY A 400 23.12 -11.89 -30.21
N ARG A 401 22.21 -10.92 -30.32
CA ARG A 401 22.05 -10.01 -31.48
C ARG A 401 23.11 -8.90 -31.48
N ARG A 402 24.39 -9.26 -31.60
CA ARG A 402 25.53 -8.36 -31.42
C ARG A 402 25.58 -7.21 -32.44
N ASP A 403 25.26 -7.50 -33.71
CA ASP A 403 25.26 -6.48 -34.77
C ASP A 403 24.17 -5.43 -34.48
N ARG A 404 22.97 -5.88 -34.17
CA ARG A 404 21.85 -5.01 -33.81
C ARG A 404 22.12 -4.17 -32.57
N LEU A 405 22.74 -4.75 -31.55
CA LEU A 405 23.19 -4.02 -30.37
C LEU A 405 24.16 -2.90 -30.74
N GLY A 406 25.12 -3.19 -31.64
CA GLY A 406 26.05 -2.19 -32.14
C GLY A 406 25.36 -1.01 -32.85
N GLU A 407 24.28 -1.25 -33.60
CA GLU A 407 23.46 -0.20 -34.21
C GLU A 407 22.69 0.61 -33.14
N VAL A 408 22.08 -0.08 -32.20
CA VAL A 408 21.29 0.54 -31.11
C VAL A 408 22.14 1.48 -30.23
N LEU A 409 23.41 1.12 -29.98
CA LEU A 409 24.33 1.99 -29.24
C LEU A 409 24.64 3.32 -29.95
N THR A 410 24.41 3.42 -31.26
CA THR A 410 24.61 4.65 -32.04
C THR A 410 23.36 5.52 -32.19
N LEU A 411 22.21 5.07 -31.70
CA LEU A 411 20.99 5.88 -31.74
C LEU A 411 21.18 7.16 -30.91
N PRO A 412 20.71 8.32 -31.41
CA PRO A 412 20.85 9.61 -30.69
C PRO A 412 20.33 9.53 -29.24
N LEU A 413 19.20 8.87 -29.04
CA LEU A 413 18.60 8.63 -27.70
C LEU A 413 19.59 8.01 -26.70
N ILE A 414 20.54 7.18 -27.17
CA ILE A 414 21.50 6.47 -26.33
C ILE A 414 22.87 7.13 -26.39
N ALA A 415 23.30 7.54 -27.58
CA ALA A 415 24.63 8.12 -27.78
C ALA A 415 24.77 9.48 -27.06
N GLU A 416 23.71 10.29 -27.05
CA GLU A 416 23.68 11.65 -26.52
C GLU A 416 22.95 11.72 -25.14
N SER A 417 22.53 10.58 -24.57
CA SER A 417 21.83 10.53 -23.29
C SER A 417 22.69 11.07 -22.16
N ALA A 418 22.07 11.87 -21.30
CA ALA A 418 22.65 12.34 -20.03
C ALA A 418 22.27 11.45 -18.84
N ASP A 419 21.39 10.45 -19.02
CA ASP A 419 20.99 9.52 -17.96
C ASP A 419 22.18 8.61 -17.55
N PRO A 420 22.56 8.62 -16.26
CA PRO A 420 23.69 7.82 -15.79
C PRO A 420 23.56 6.32 -16.09
N SER A 421 22.34 5.77 -16.02
CA SER A 421 22.09 4.34 -16.23
C SER A 421 22.26 3.97 -17.72
N VAL A 422 21.81 4.83 -18.62
CA VAL A 422 22.01 4.65 -20.07
C VAL A 422 23.48 4.75 -20.44
N ILE A 423 24.18 5.75 -19.87
CA ILE A 423 25.64 5.92 -20.06
C ILE A 423 26.41 4.67 -19.59
N GLU A 424 26.10 4.17 -18.39
CA GLU A 424 26.73 2.96 -17.86
C GLU A 424 26.49 1.75 -18.77
N MET A 425 25.26 1.53 -19.20
CA MET A 425 24.91 0.41 -20.06
C MET A 425 25.57 0.52 -21.45
N ARG A 426 25.62 1.73 -22.00
CA ARG A 426 26.34 2.01 -23.25
C ARG A 426 27.83 1.65 -23.14
N ILE A 427 28.51 2.11 -22.11
CA ILE A 427 29.94 1.80 -21.87
C ILE A 427 30.14 0.29 -21.69
N LYS A 428 29.32 -0.34 -20.87
CA LYS A 428 29.34 -1.80 -20.61
C LYS A 428 29.26 -2.60 -21.91
N TYR A 429 28.32 -2.26 -22.80
CA TYR A 429 28.10 -3.04 -24.02
C TYR A 429 29.05 -2.66 -25.16
N ALA A 430 29.47 -1.39 -25.26
CA ALA A 430 30.54 -1.01 -26.20
C ALA A 430 31.84 -1.77 -25.90
N ALA A 431 32.26 -1.81 -24.64
CA ALA A 431 33.44 -2.57 -24.22
C ALA A 431 33.32 -4.08 -24.52
N ARG A 432 32.14 -4.67 -24.33
CA ARG A 432 31.90 -6.09 -24.64
C ARG A 432 31.86 -6.41 -26.14
N LEU A 433 31.58 -5.43 -26.98
CA LEU A 433 31.63 -5.52 -28.44
C LEU A 433 33.03 -5.21 -29.00
N GLY A 434 34.01 -4.84 -28.15
CA GLY A 434 35.35 -4.44 -28.57
C GLY A 434 35.41 -3.08 -29.26
N ARG A 435 34.46 -2.18 -28.94
CA ARG A 435 34.33 -0.84 -29.51
C ARG A 435 34.67 0.24 -28.49
#